data_5a9c411f006439674d44a59bc886cd7f
#
_entry.id   5a9c411f006439674d44a59bc886cd7f
#
_cell.length_a   1.000
_cell.length_b   1.000
_cell.length_c   1.000
_cell.angle_alpha   90.00
_cell.angle_beta   90.00
_cell.angle_gamma   90.00
#
_symmetry.space_group_name_H-M   'P 1'
#
loop_
_entity.id
_entity.type
_entity.pdbx_description
1 polymer ?
#
loop_
_entity_poly.entity_id
_entity_poly.type
_entity_poly.pdbx_seq_one_letter_code
_entity_poly.pdbx_strand_id
1 'polypeptide(L)'
;QVRYKLEQMNVEQLHDYCRKHNIKLPENSQNKRYIIRAIELEGLQLKRRATPVNNTIVVGIATSISTLHSRIRDRSEQIFENDVVKEAMILGKKYGWDSEAMTGNIYPIAREFLRGNISRTELVERFIASDRQLAKRQMTWLRRNEHLLWADLSSAEQYLVDQLGGRR
;
A
#
# COMPACT_ATOMS: atom_id res chain seq x y z
N GLN A 1 -0.43 -3.18 23.48
CA GLN A 1 -1.20 -2.25 24.35
C GLN A 1 -0.87 -0.77 24.13
N VAL A 2 0.38 -0.39 23.89
CA VAL A 2 0.78 1.03 23.69
C VAL A 2 0.17 1.59 22.40
N ARG A 3 0.30 0.88 21.28
CA ARG A 3 -0.24 1.30 19.97
C ARG A 3 -1.74 1.59 20.02
N TYR A 4 -2.52 0.72 20.66
CA TYR A 4 -3.97 0.93 20.81
C TYR A 4 -4.31 2.25 21.50
N LYS A 5 -3.56 2.62 22.56
CA LYS A 5 -3.75 3.91 23.25
C LYS A 5 -3.43 5.09 22.34
N LEU A 6 -2.35 5.00 21.57
CA LEU A 6 -1.95 6.04 20.62
C LEU A 6 -2.97 6.19 19.47
N GLU A 7 -3.57 5.11 19.03
CA GLU A 7 -4.61 5.11 17.99
C GLU A 7 -5.92 5.80 18.46
N GLN A 8 -6.18 5.90 19.76
CA GLN A 8 -7.32 6.67 20.28
C GLN A 8 -7.06 8.18 20.36
N MET A 9 -5.81 8.61 20.33
CA MET A 9 -5.44 10.02 20.41
C MET A 9 -5.66 10.72 19.06
N ASN A 10 -6.03 12.00 19.07
CA ASN A 10 -6.01 12.83 17.87
C ASN A 10 -4.58 13.33 17.55
N VAL A 11 -4.40 14.02 16.41
CA VAL A 11 -3.07 14.50 15.97
C VAL A 11 -2.44 15.46 16.97
N GLU A 12 -3.23 16.37 17.55
CA GLU A 12 -2.76 17.34 18.56
C GLU A 12 -2.26 16.64 19.81
N GLN A 13 -3.03 15.68 20.33
CA GLN A 13 -2.64 14.87 21.49
C GLN A 13 -1.37 14.07 21.24
N LEU A 14 -1.18 13.56 20.02
CA LEU A 14 0.06 12.87 19.63
C LEU A 14 1.23 13.83 19.52
N HIS A 15 1.03 15.06 19.06
CA HIS A 15 2.06 16.11 19.08
C HIS A 15 2.47 16.47 20.50
N ASP A 16 1.50 16.60 21.41
CA ASP A 16 1.76 16.85 22.84
C ASP A 16 2.53 15.71 23.48
N TYR A 17 2.16 14.47 23.14
CA TYR A 17 2.89 13.30 23.58
C TYR A 17 4.35 13.35 23.12
N CYS A 18 4.59 13.62 21.84
CA CYS A 18 5.94 13.76 21.28
C CYS A 18 6.74 14.85 21.99
N ARG A 19 6.13 16.03 22.25
CA ARG A 19 6.79 17.13 22.99
C ARG A 19 7.15 16.72 24.40
N LYS A 20 6.22 16.09 25.13
CA LYS A 20 6.42 15.67 26.52
C LYS A 20 7.53 14.62 26.66
N HIS A 21 7.70 13.77 25.67
CA HIS A 21 8.70 12.69 25.66
C HIS A 21 9.94 13.01 24.83
N ASN A 22 10.10 14.27 24.39
CA ASN A 22 11.23 14.73 23.57
C ASN A 22 11.44 13.89 22.28
N ILE A 23 10.34 13.44 21.66
CA ILE A 23 10.35 12.65 20.45
C ILE A 23 10.24 13.61 19.25
N LYS A 24 11.19 13.51 18.31
CA LYS A 24 11.18 14.33 17.09
C LYS A 24 9.99 13.95 16.20
N LEU A 25 9.19 14.96 15.85
CA LEU A 25 8.08 14.76 14.90
C LEU A 25 8.61 14.37 13.51
N PRO A 26 7.89 13.46 12.81
CA PRO A 26 8.22 13.12 11.43
C PRO A 26 7.93 14.29 10.47
N GLU A 27 8.53 14.25 9.27
CA GLU A 27 8.25 15.25 8.22
C GLU A 27 6.74 15.36 7.92
N ASN A 28 6.05 14.24 7.86
CA ASN A 28 4.60 14.19 7.67
C ASN A 28 3.88 14.20 9.04
N SER A 29 4.05 15.28 9.79
CA SER A 29 3.52 15.46 11.14
C SER A 29 2.00 15.60 11.22
N GLN A 30 1.29 15.73 10.11
CA GLN A 30 -0.17 15.75 10.05
C GLN A 30 -0.77 14.34 9.89
N ASN A 31 0.06 13.35 9.55
CA ASN A 31 -0.41 11.98 9.39
C ASN A 31 -0.21 11.18 10.68
N LYS A 32 -1.31 10.86 11.32
CA LYS A 32 -1.37 10.12 12.59
C LYS A 32 -0.51 8.85 12.60
N ARG A 33 -0.51 8.07 11.51
CA ARG A 33 0.28 6.84 11.39
C ARG A 33 1.79 7.09 11.48
N TYR A 34 2.27 8.18 10.89
CA TYR A 34 3.69 8.55 10.94
C TYR A 34 4.09 9.02 12.34
N ILE A 35 3.21 9.76 13.03
CA ILE A 35 3.47 10.20 14.40
C ILE A 35 3.52 9.00 15.34
N ILE A 36 2.52 8.10 15.28
CA ILE A 36 2.49 6.86 16.06
C ILE A 36 3.77 6.05 15.82
N ARG A 37 4.19 5.93 14.54
CA ARG A 37 5.43 5.21 14.23
C ARG A 37 6.67 5.88 14.79
N ALA A 38 6.74 7.20 14.79
CA ALA A 38 7.84 7.93 15.42
C ALA A 38 7.87 7.71 16.94
N ILE A 39 6.71 7.65 17.58
CA ILE A 39 6.59 7.33 19.01
C ILE A 39 7.04 5.90 19.29
N GLU A 40 6.58 4.91 18.52
CA GLU A 40 6.97 3.51 18.65
C GLU A 40 8.49 3.30 18.49
N LEU A 41 9.13 4.14 17.69
CA LEU A 41 10.58 4.10 17.46
C LEU A 41 11.34 4.99 18.46
N GLU A 42 10.66 5.61 19.42
CA GLU A 42 11.25 6.55 20.40
C GLU A 42 12.11 7.65 19.73
N GLY A 43 11.69 8.08 18.55
CA GLY A 43 12.42 9.07 17.76
C GLY A 43 13.67 8.53 17.06
N LEU A 44 13.94 7.23 17.12
CA LEU A 44 15.04 6.61 16.38
C LEU A 44 14.80 6.78 14.87
N GLN A 45 15.71 7.51 14.22
CA GLN A 45 15.71 7.57 12.77
C GLN A 45 16.28 6.26 12.23
N LEU A 46 15.42 5.41 11.69
CA LEU A 46 15.88 4.24 10.94
C LEU A 46 16.61 4.73 9.68
N LYS A 47 17.92 4.70 9.71
CA LYS A 47 18.72 4.94 8.51
C LYS A 47 18.38 3.83 7.50
N ARG A 48 18.10 4.20 6.27
CA ARG A 48 18.01 3.23 5.17
C ARG A 48 19.35 2.52 5.10
N ARG A 49 19.33 1.20 5.01
CA ARG A 49 20.55 0.45 4.74
C ARG A 49 21.06 0.85 3.36
N ALA A 50 22.32 1.22 3.28
CA ALA A 50 23.00 1.52 2.01
C ALA A 50 23.28 0.26 1.20
N THR A 51 23.29 -0.91 1.83
CA THR A 51 23.57 -2.20 1.21
C THR A 51 22.40 -3.16 1.43
N PRO A 52 22.13 -4.06 0.47
CA PRO A 52 21.17 -5.14 0.64
C PRO A 52 21.53 -6.01 1.86
N VAL A 53 20.52 -6.69 2.39
CA VAL A 53 20.79 -7.77 3.36
C VAL A 53 21.59 -8.86 2.65
N ASN A 54 22.64 -9.37 3.29
CA ASN A 54 23.43 -10.48 2.73
C ASN A 54 22.53 -11.64 2.31
N ASN A 55 22.85 -12.25 1.18
CA ASN A 55 22.07 -13.35 0.60
C ASN A 55 20.62 -12.98 0.19
N THR A 56 20.37 -11.72 -0.14
CA THR A 56 19.06 -11.26 -0.64
C THR A 56 19.18 -10.92 -2.12
N ILE A 57 18.30 -11.49 -2.93
CA ILE A 57 18.13 -11.16 -4.34
C ILE A 57 16.78 -10.47 -4.47
N VAL A 58 16.75 -9.31 -5.13
CA VAL A 58 15.52 -8.57 -5.39
C VAL A 58 15.36 -8.38 -6.89
N VAL A 59 14.32 -8.96 -7.45
CA VAL A 59 14.01 -8.86 -8.88
C VAL A 59 12.69 -8.13 -9.07
N GLY A 60 12.68 -7.15 -9.95
CA GLY A 60 11.48 -6.43 -10.37
C GLY A 60 11.04 -6.88 -11.75
N ILE A 61 9.78 -7.24 -11.89
CA ILE A 61 9.24 -7.61 -13.20
C ILE A 61 8.93 -6.36 -14.01
N ALA A 62 9.69 -6.16 -15.08
CA ALA A 62 9.46 -5.08 -16.01
C ALA A 62 8.25 -5.42 -16.92
N THR A 63 7.30 -4.51 -16.99
CA THR A 63 6.11 -4.66 -17.84
C THR A 63 5.84 -3.33 -18.53
N SER A 64 5.42 -3.36 -19.80
CA SER A 64 5.02 -2.14 -20.51
C SER A 64 3.81 -1.49 -19.84
N ILE A 65 3.71 -0.16 -19.92
CA ILE A 65 2.59 0.59 -19.36
C ILE A 65 1.27 0.13 -20.01
N SER A 66 1.27 -0.16 -21.30
CA SER A 66 0.08 -0.66 -22.02
C SER A 66 -0.38 -2.02 -21.48
N THR A 67 0.55 -2.97 -21.32
CA THR A 67 0.27 -4.29 -20.73
C THR A 67 -0.23 -4.18 -19.30
N LEU A 68 0.38 -3.29 -18.49
CA LEU A 68 -0.05 -3.05 -17.11
C LEU A 68 -1.46 -2.49 -17.05
N HIS A 69 -1.80 -1.54 -17.94
CA HIS A 69 -3.15 -0.97 -18.01
C HIS A 69 -4.20 -2.00 -18.47
N SER A 70 -3.85 -2.88 -19.41
CA SER A 70 -4.74 -4.00 -19.79
C SER A 70 -5.01 -4.90 -18.60
N ARG A 71 -3.96 -5.39 -17.93
CA ARG A 71 -4.09 -6.26 -16.74
C ARG A 71 -4.92 -5.62 -15.61
N ILE A 72 -4.78 -4.31 -15.39
CA ILE A 72 -5.60 -3.59 -14.41
C ILE A 72 -7.07 -3.61 -14.83
N ARG A 73 -7.39 -3.44 -16.11
CA ARG A 73 -8.76 -3.48 -16.62
C ARG A 73 -9.36 -4.88 -16.45
N ASP A 74 -8.66 -5.90 -16.96
CA ASP A 74 -9.10 -7.31 -16.90
C ASP A 74 -9.34 -7.75 -15.44
N ARG A 75 -8.43 -7.38 -14.54
CA ARG A 75 -8.58 -7.62 -13.10
C ARG A 75 -9.80 -6.89 -12.52
N SER A 76 -10.04 -5.66 -12.95
CA SER A 76 -11.19 -4.87 -12.49
C SER A 76 -12.49 -5.56 -12.87
N GLU A 77 -12.62 -6.04 -14.10
CA GLU A 77 -13.78 -6.79 -14.57
C GLU A 77 -14.02 -8.03 -13.68
N GLN A 78 -12.99 -8.84 -13.47
CA GLN A 78 -13.07 -10.02 -12.59
C GLN A 78 -13.48 -9.70 -11.15
N ILE A 79 -12.95 -8.62 -10.57
CA ILE A 79 -13.30 -8.20 -9.21
C ILE A 79 -14.79 -7.81 -9.12
N PHE A 80 -15.31 -7.13 -10.13
CA PHE A 80 -16.73 -6.75 -10.17
C PHE A 80 -17.66 -7.91 -10.51
N GLU A 81 -17.23 -8.90 -11.25
CA GLU A 81 -17.94 -10.16 -11.47
C GLU A 81 -18.01 -11.00 -10.18
N ASN A 82 -16.98 -10.96 -9.35
CA ASN A 82 -16.91 -11.65 -8.06
C ASN A 82 -17.58 -10.88 -6.89
N ASP A 83 -18.53 -10.02 -7.18
CA ASP A 83 -19.38 -9.35 -6.18
C ASP A 83 -18.65 -8.53 -5.11
N VAL A 84 -17.54 -7.86 -5.47
CA VAL A 84 -16.78 -7.01 -4.54
C VAL A 84 -17.63 -5.95 -3.83
N VAL A 85 -18.70 -5.48 -4.46
CA VAL A 85 -19.63 -4.52 -3.86
C VAL A 85 -20.39 -5.14 -2.69
N LYS A 86 -20.80 -6.40 -2.83
CA LYS A 86 -21.43 -7.17 -1.76
C LYS A 86 -20.45 -7.48 -0.62
N GLU A 87 -19.21 -7.83 -0.96
CA GLU A 87 -18.13 -7.97 0.02
C GLU A 87 -17.95 -6.68 0.81
N ALA A 88 -17.81 -5.53 0.13
CA ALA A 88 -17.65 -4.23 0.76
C ALA A 88 -18.82 -3.89 1.70
N MET A 89 -20.05 -4.21 1.31
CA MET A 89 -21.25 -4.00 2.13
C MET A 89 -21.20 -4.86 3.40
N ILE A 90 -20.83 -6.13 3.30
CA ILE A 90 -20.72 -7.07 4.43
C ILE A 90 -19.63 -6.60 5.40
N LEU A 91 -18.46 -6.28 4.87
CA LEU A 91 -17.32 -5.84 5.67
C LEU A 91 -17.58 -4.47 6.32
N GLY A 92 -18.18 -3.53 5.59
CA GLY A 92 -18.55 -2.23 6.11
C GLY A 92 -19.57 -2.31 7.23
N LYS A 93 -20.53 -3.26 7.14
CA LYS A 93 -21.50 -3.53 8.20
C LYS A 93 -20.85 -4.18 9.42
N LYS A 94 -19.87 -5.07 9.20
CA LYS A 94 -19.21 -5.84 10.28
C LYS A 94 -18.18 -5.01 11.04
N TYR A 95 -17.36 -4.23 10.35
CA TYR A 95 -16.20 -3.54 10.94
C TYR A 95 -16.39 -2.02 11.05
N GLY A 96 -17.43 -1.47 10.43
CA GLY A 96 -17.62 -0.03 10.27
C GLY A 96 -16.81 0.52 9.08
N TRP A 97 -17.46 1.41 8.32
CA TRP A 97 -16.86 2.01 7.10
C TRP A 97 -15.64 2.89 7.34
N ASP A 98 -15.45 3.35 8.56
CA ASP A 98 -14.34 4.23 8.95
C ASP A 98 -13.19 3.45 9.62
N SER A 99 -13.29 2.11 9.67
CA SER A 99 -12.24 1.24 10.21
C SER A 99 -11.05 1.13 9.25
N GLU A 100 -9.87 0.81 9.79
CA GLU A 100 -8.65 0.61 8.99
C GLU A 100 -8.83 -0.52 7.95
N ALA A 101 -9.65 -1.54 8.24
CA ALA A 101 -9.97 -2.62 7.32
C ALA A 101 -10.65 -2.15 6.03
N MET A 102 -11.35 -1.01 6.09
CA MET A 102 -12.10 -0.43 4.96
C MET A 102 -11.32 0.65 4.18
N THR A 103 -10.01 0.76 4.40
CA THR A 103 -9.14 1.71 3.66
C THR A 103 -8.60 1.15 2.34
N GLY A 104 -8.91 -0.13 2.02
CA GLY A 104 -8.54 -0.75 0.74
C GLY A 104 -9.08 0.04 -0.45
N ASN A 105 -8.34 0.00 -1.55
CA ASN A 105 -8.53 0.89 -2.71
C ASN A 105 -9.97 0.93 -3.25
N ILE A 106 -10.69 -0.20 -3.21
CA ILE A 106 -12.06 -0.33 -3.72
C ILE A 106 -13.13 0.10 -2.71
N TYR A 107 -12.92 -0.13 -1.39
CA TYR A 107 -13.98 0.02 -0.40
C TYR A 107 -14.53 1.44 -0.25
N PRO A 108 -13.72 2.52 -0.24
CA PRO A 108 -14.24 3.88 -0.23
C PRO A 108 -15.10 4.19 -1.47
N ILE A 109 -14.72 3.69 -2.65
CA ILE A 109 -15.44 3.91 -3.89
C ILE A 109 -16.76 3.10 -3.89
N ALA A 110 -16.71 1.85 -3.41
CA ALA A 110 -17.91 1.02 -3.23
C ALA A 110 -18.90 1.64 -2.23
N ARG A 111 -18.40 2.30 -1.17
CA ARG A 111 -19.25 3.05 -0.22
C ARG A 111 -20.05 4.15 -0.91
N GLU A 112 -19.41 4.93 -1.79
CA GLU A 112 -20.08 5.99 -2.54
C GLU A 112 -21.15 5.43 -3.49
N PHE A 113 -20.86 4.32 -4.15
CA PHE A 113 -21.84 3.61 -4.99
C PHE A 113 -23.03 3.09 -4.18
N LEU A 114 -22.79 2.47 -3.04
CA LEU A 114 -23.84 1.94 -2.16
C LEU A 114 -24.73 3.05 -1.56
N ARG A 115 -24.22 4.27 -1.46
CA ARG A 115 -25.00 5.47 -1.07
C ARG A 115 -25.77 6.11 -2.21
N GLY A 116 -25.60 5.62 -3.44
CA GLY A 116 -26.22 6.20 -4.63
C GLY A 116 -25.55 7.49 -5.13
N ASN A 117 -24.35 7.82 -4.63
CA ASN A 117 -23.63 9.05 -5.00
C ASN A 117 -22.96 8.95 -6.37
N ILE A 118 -22.69 7.74 -6.84
CA ILE A 118 -22.05 7.47 -8.14
C ILE A 118 -22.76 6.31 -8.84
N SER A 119 -22.72 6.32 -10.17
CA SER A 119 -23.20 5.23 -11.01
C SER A 119 -22.27 4.02 -11.00
N ARG A 120 -22.76 2.86 -11.50
CA ARG A 120 -21.91 1.67 -11.65
C ARG A 120 -20.75 1.91 -12.62
N THR A 121 -20.97 2.67 -13.68
CA THR A 121 -19.91 3.04 -14.64
C THR A 121 -18.82 3.85 -13.95
N GLU A 122 -19.20 4.88 -13.21
CA GLU A 122 -18.26 5.69 -12.45
C GLU A 122 -17.51 4.90 -11.37
N LEU A 123 -18.16 3.94 -10.72
CA LEU A 123 -17.50 3.03 -9.76
C LEU A 123 -16.35 2.29 -10.42
N VAL A 124 -16.57 1.67 -11.57
CA VAL A 124 -15.55 0.92 -12.32
C VAL A 124 -14.43 1.84 -12.79
N GLU A 125 -14.76 2.97 -13.39
CA GLU A 125 -13.78 3.94 -13.90
C GLU A 125 -12.90 4.51 -12.78
N ARG A 126 -13.49 4.89 -11.64
CA ARG A 126 -12.75 5.39 -10.48
C ARG A 126 -11.85 4.33 -9.87
N PHE A 127 -12.29 3.07 -9.85
CA PHE A 127 -11.44 1.98 -9.37
C PHE A 127 -10.24 1.74 -10.29
N ILE A 128 -10.45 1.67 -11.61
CA ILE A 128 -9.37 1.54 -12.62
C ILE A 128 -8.38 2.70 -12.49
N ALA A 129 -8.87 3.93 -12.37
CA ALA A 129 -8.01 5.11 -12.20
C ALA A 129 -7.18 5.04 -10.91
N SER A 130 -7.80 4.61 -9.81
CA SER A 130 -7.14 4.43 -8.52
C SER A 130 -6.05 3.34 -8.57
N ASP A 131 -6.31 2.21 -9.22
CA ASP A 131 -5.33 1.13 -9.39
C ASP A 131 -4.17 1.55 -10.29
N ARG A 132 -4.41 2.32 -11.36
CA ARG A 132 -3.34 2.90 -12.17
C ARG A 132 -2.44 3.84 -11.36
N GLN A 133 -3.04 4.67 -10.50
CA GLN A 133 -2.27 5.55 -9.61
C GLN A 133 -1.47 4.75 -8.59
N LEU A 134 -2.04 3.67 -8.04
CA LEU A 134 -1.33 2.76 -7.13
C LEU A 134 -0.13 2.13 -7.81
N ALA A 135 -0.31 1.58 -9.01
CA ALA A 135 0.76 1.00 -9.83
C ALA A 135 1.88 2.02 -10.12
N LYS A 136 1.53 3.26 -10.48
CA LYS A 136 2.50 4.35 -10.69
C LYS A 136 3.32 4.63 -9.42
N ARG A 137 2.67 4.69 -8.24
CA ARG A 137 3.36 4.89 -6.96
C ARG A 137 4.29 3.74 -6.63
N GLN A 138 3.86 2.49 -6.85
CA GLN A 138 4.68 1.29 -6.65
C GLN A 138 5.92 1.31 -7.55
N MET A 139 5.76 1.59 -8.84
CA MET A 139 6.87 1.70 -9.78
C MET A 139 7.85 2.81 -9.40
N THR A 140 7.35 3.97 -8.98
CA THR A 140 8.19 5.08 -8.52
C THR A 140 8.98 4.70 -7.27
N TRP A 141 8.37 3.96 -6.35
CA TRP A 141 9.04 3.49 -5.14
C TRP A 141 10.09 2.42 -5.45
N LEU A 142 9.76 1.44 -6.29
CA LEU A 142 10.67 0.36 -6.68
C LEU A 142 11.89 0.88 -7.44
N ARG A 143 11.73 1.85 -8.34
CA ARG A 143 12.84 2.45 -9.10
C ARG A 143 13.88 3.17 -8.23
N ARG A 144 13.55 3.49 -6.97
CA ARG A 144 14.50 4.08 -6.02
C ARG A 144 15.41 3.04 -5.36
N ASN A 145 15.17 1.76 -5.61
CA ASN A 145 16.00 0.68 -5.09
C ASN A 145 17.08 0.35 -6.12
N GLU A 146 18.31 0.79 -5.85
CA GLU A 146 19.47 0.57 -6.73
C GLU A 146 19.89 -0.90 -6.83
N HIS A 147 19.44 -1.72 -5.89
CA HIS A 147 19.76 -3.16 -5.82
C HIS A 147 18.69 -4.05 -6.48
N LEU A 148 17.71 -3.44 -7.12
CA LEU A 148 16.63 -4.16 -7.79
C LEU A 148 17.00 -4.43 -9.24
N LEU A 149 17.13 -5.70 -9.59
CA LEU A 149 17.32 -6.14 -10.97
C LEU A 149 15.97 -6.12 -11.69
N TRP A 150 15.88 -5.34 -12.77
CA TRP A 150 14.70 -5.31 -13.62
C TRP A 150 14.83 -6.31 -14.77
N ALA A 151 13.86 -7.22 -14.93
CA ALA A 151 13.83 -8.20 -16.01
C ALA A 151 12.36 -8.47 -16.44
N ASP A 152 12.16 -8.98 -17.65
CA ASP A 152 10.88 -9.60 -17.99
C ASP A 152 10.65 -10.88 -17.15
N LEU A 153 9.42 -11.43 -17.18
CA LEU A 153 9.05 -12.54 -16.31
C LEU A 153 9.93 -13.77 -16.52
N SER A 154 10.18 -14.16 -17.78
CA SER A 154 10.96 -15.37 -18.10
C SER A 154 12.45 -15.21 -17.72
N SER A 155 13.03 -14.05 -18.04
CA SER A 155 14.41 -13.73 -17.65
C SER A 155 14.59 -13.65 -16.12
N ALA A 156 13.58 -13.12 -15.41
CA ALA A 156 13.59 -13.06 -13.95
C ALA A 156 13.54 -14.44 -13.32
N GLU A 157 12.68 -15.32 -13.84
CA GLU A 157 12.56 -16.71 -13.39
C GLU A 157 13.89 -17.46 -13.60
N GLN A 158 14.45 -17.42 -14.81
CA GLN A 158 15.74 -18.05 -15.10
C GLN A 158 16.84 -17.54 -14.19
N TYR A 159 16.95 -16.23 -14.03
CA TYR A 159 17.94 -15.63 -13.13
C TYR A 159 17.81 -16.13 -11.70
N LEU A 160 16.59 -16.22 -11.16
CA LEU A 160 16.36 -16.72 -9.80
C LEU A 160 16.75 -18.20 -9.67
N VAL A 161 16.41 -19.03 -10.66
CA VAL A 161 16.78 -20.45 -10.70
C VAL A 161 18.30 -20.61 -10.71
N ASP A 162 19.01 -19.86 -11.54
CA ASP A 162 20.47 -19.91 -11.65
C ASP A 162 21.15 -19.50 -10.33
N GLN A 163 20.65 -18.43 -9.70
CA GLN A 163 21.22 -17.94 -8.43
C GLN A 163 20.94 -18.88 -7.25
N LEU A 164 19.80 -19.55 -7.24
CA LEU A 164 19.42 -20.48 -6.18
C LEU A 164 19.92 -21.91 -6.45
N GLY A 165 19.99 -22.33 -7.72
CA GLY A 165 20.45 -23.64 -8.13
C GLY A 165 21.96 -23.85 -8.00
N GLY A 166 22.75 -22.78 -8.08
CA GLY A 166 24.22 -22.81 -7.91
C GLY A 166 24.71 -22.96 -6.46
N ARG A 167 23.79 -23.11 -5.50
CA ARG A 167 24.10 -23.26 -4.06
C ARG A 167 23.90 -24.70 -3.55
N ARG A 168 24.18 -25.71 -4.38
CA ARG A 168 24.30 -27.11 -3.92
C ARG A 168 25.72 -27.43 -3.54
#